data_18640665d31bdc3d02e77542e900c686
#
_entry.id   18640665d31bdc3d02e77542e900c686
#
_cell.length_a   1.000
_cell.length_b   1.000
_cell.length_c   1.000
_cell.angle_alpha   90.00
_cell.angle_beta   90.00
_cell.angle_gamma   90.00
#
_symmetry.space_group_name_H-M   'P 1'
#
loop_
_entity.id
_entity.type
_entity.pdbx_description
1 polymer ?
#
loop_
_entity_poly.entity_id
_entity_poly.type
_entity_poly.pdbx_seq_one_letter_code
_entity_poly.pdbx_strand_id
1 'polypeptide(L)'
;GENYAGNDINQIDQIIKGEKIKQEKFFSKSFATTSFLMDDKLSNFDQFKENLEKFIKTDKKEIINSLLSSNLTGRGGAGFPTGMKWDFCSKTKSEKKYVVCNADEGDSGAFSDRYLLEDQPLKVLFGMIVCGYVIGSNEGVLYIRGEYPKSIEAINGCINSLKEAGLLGEKILGTEFSFDLNICIGQGAYICGEETALIASIEGRRAEVDVRPPFPVTEGLY
;
A
#
# COMPACT_ATOMS: atom_id res chain seq x y z
N GLY A 1 23.29 2.09 -11.15
CA GLY A 1 24.24 3.03 -10.54
C GLY A 1 23.92 3.26 -9.08
N GLU A 2 24.92 3.60 -8.26
CA GLU A 2 24.71 3.93 -6.87
C GLU A 2 24.22 5.39 -6.76
N ASN A 3 23.27 5.64 -5.84
CA ASN A 3 22.76 6.97 -5.54
C ASN A 3 23.52 7.55 -4.36
N TYR A 4 23.97 8.78 -4.47
CA TYR A 4 24.70 9.50 -3.43
C TYR A 4 23.86 10.63 -2.86
N ALA A 5 23.88 10.82 -1.53
CA ALA A 5 23.15 11.89 -0.87
C ALA A 5 23.84 13.27 -1.06
N GLY A 6 23.12 14.37 -0.86
CA GLY A 6 23.62 15.72 -1.12
C GLY A 6 24.82 16.15 -0.27
N ASN A 7 25.02 15.57 0.93
CA ASN A 7 26.20 15.81 1.76
C ASN A 7 27.47 15.09 1.28
N ASP A 8 27.34 14.19 0.30
CA ASP A 8 28.46 13.47 -0.31
C ASP A 8 29.26 14.37 -1.27
N ILE A 9 28.80 15.59 -1.49
CA ILE A 9 29.45 16.56 -2.41
C ILE A 9 30.91 16.81 -2.05
N ASN A 10 31.26 16.76 -0.78
CA ASN A 10 32.64 16.93 -0.31
C ASN A 10 33.55 15.72 -0.58
N GLN A 11 32.95 14.61 -1.02
CA GLN A 11 33.60 13.34 -1.31
C GLN A 11 33.56 13.01 -2.81
N ILE A 12 33.28 14.03 -3.65
CA ILE A 12 33.07 13.86 -5.08
C ILE A 12 34.24 13.18 -5.79
N ASP A 13 35.47 13.47 -5.37
CA ASP A 13 36.66 12.83 -5.94
C ASP A 13 36.76 11.35 -5.63
N GLN A 14 36.29 10.93 -4.47
CA GLN A 14 36.22 9.53 -4.07
C GLN A 14 35.14 8.80 -4.86
N ILE A 15 33.97 9.45 -5.04
CA ILE A 15 32.85 8.95 -5.84
C ILE A 15 33.30 8.72 -7.31
N ILE A 16 34.01 9.68 -7.90
CA ILE A 16 34.53 9.58 -9.28
C ILE A 16 35.53 8.43 -9.40
N LYS A 17 36.33 8.17 -8.38
CA LYS A 17 37.26 7.04 -8.34
C LYS A 17 36.61 5.70 -8.08
N GLY A 18 35.30 5.65 -7.85
CA GLY A 18 34.54 4.42 -7.54
C GLY A 18 34.83 3.87 -6.14
N GLU A 19 35.33 4.68 -5.22
CA GLU A 19 35.54 4.28 -3.84
C GLU A 19 34.20 4.16 -3.11
N LYS A 20 34.04 3.12 -2.26
CA LYS A 20 32.84 2.95 -1.44
C LYS A 20 32.80 4.00 -0.35
N ILE A 21 31.88 4.94 -0.44
CA ILE A 21 31.63 5.96 0.56
C ILE A 21 30.51 5.48 1.48
N LYS A 22 30.68 5.70 2.79
CA LYS A 22 29.61 5.48 3.75
C LYS A 22 28.53 6.53 3.54
N GLN A 23 27.42 6.14 2.95
CA GLN A 23 26.26 7.02 2.78
C GLN A 23 25.65 7.31 4.14
N GLU A 24 25.43 8.58 4.43
CA GLU A 24 24.62 8.97 5.59
C GLU A 24 23.14 8.71 5.28
N LYS A 25 22.46 7.99 6.18
CA LYS A 25 21.01 7.88 6.10
C LYS A 25 20.39 9.23 6.43
N PHE A 26 19.49 9.70 5.61
CA PHE A 26 18.63 10.80 5.98
C PHE A 26 17.79 10.39 7.20
N PHE A 27 17.86 11.16 8.26
CA PHE A 27 17.02 10.99 9.43
C PHE A 27 15.86 11.98 9.35
N SER A 28 14.64 11.50 9.27
CA SER A 28 13.48 12.32 9.55
C SER A 28 13.25 12.34 11.06
N LYS A 29 13.09 13.52 11.64
CA LYS A 29 12.69 13.68 13.03
C LYS A 29 11.26 14.15 13.07
N SER A 30 10.37 13.32 13.61
CA SER A 30 9.01 13.74 13.90
C SER A 30 9.00 14.62 15.15
N PHE A 31 8.33 15.76 15.07
CA PHE A 31 8.02 16.61 16.23
C PHE A 31 6.64 16.31 16.83
N ALA A 32 5.92 15.33 16.26
CA ALA A 32 4.65 14.88 16.78
C ALA A 32 4.87 14.15 18.13
N THR A 33 4.05 14.47 19.11
CA THR A 33 4.05 13.80 20.44
C THR A 33 3.45 12.40 20.37
N THR A 34 2.65 12.12 19.36
CA THR A 34 2.03 10.82 19.07
C THR A 34 2.17 10.50 17.59
N SER A 35 2.56 9.28 17.28
CA SER A 35 2.63 8.78 15.91
C SER A 35 1.77 7.54 15.77
N PHE A 36 0.65 7.64 15.04
CA PHE A 36 -0.23 6.51 14.78
C PHE A 36 0.27 5.61 13.64
N LEU A 37 0.95 6.19 12.66
CA LEU A 37 1.43 5.45 11.49
C LEU A 37 2.76 4.75 11.73
N MET A 38 3.63 5.38 12.55
CA MET A 38 4.99 4.90 12.83
C MET A 38 5.12 4.31 14.24
N ASP A 39 4.00 3.97 14.89
CA ASP A 39 4.02 3.27 16.17
C ASP A 39 4.35 1.77 15.99
N ASP A 40 4.73 1.09 17.08
CA ASP A 40 5.12 -0.32 17.05
C ASP A 40 3.93 -1.30 17.01
N LYS A 41 2.69 -0.81 16.87
CA LYS A 41 1.53 -1.66 16.66
C LYS A 41 1.63 -2.31 15.28
N LEU A 42 1.40 -3.62 15.22
CA LEU A 42 1.59 -4.44 14.01
C LEU A 42 3.05 -4.51 13.52
N SER A 43 4.04 -4.22 14.38
CA SER A 43 5.46 -4.29 14.02
C SER A 43 6.00 -5.73 13.94
N ASN A 44 5.26 -6.70 14.49
CA ASN A 44 5.63 -8.11 14.46
C ASN A 44 4.46 -9.02 14.07
N PHE A 45 4.79 -10.27 13.70
CA PHE A 45 3.81 -11.23 13.20
C PHE A 45 2.79 -11.68 14.25
N ASP A 46 3.13 -11.73 15.52
CA ASP A 46 2.19 -12.15 16.59
C ASP A 46 1.09 -11.10 16.76
N GLN A 47 1.46 -9.82 16.82
CA GLN A 47 0.50 -8.72 16.87
C GLN A 47 -0.35 -8.65 15.59
N PHE A 48 0.27 -8.87 14.43
CA PHE A 48 -0.43 -8.93 13.16
C PHE A 48 -1.50 -10.02 13.18
N LYS A 49 -1.13 -11.24 13.57
CA LYS A 49 -2.02 -12.39 13.68
C LYS A 49 -3.16 -12.13 14.64
N GLU A 50 -2.87 -11.67 15.86
CA GLU A 50 -3.88 -11.39 16.89
C GLU A 50 -4.91 -10.35 16.41
N ASN A 51 -4.45 -9.27 15.79
CA ASN A 51 -5.34 -8.26 15.26
C ASN A 51 -6.15 -8.77 14.06
N LEU A 52 -5.53 -9.53 13.15
CA LEU A 52 -6.23 -10.09 11.99
C LEU A 52 -7.33 -11.07 12.44
N GLU A 53 -7.07 -11.91 13.43
CA GLU A 53 -8.09 -12.79 14.03
C GLU A 53 -9.29 -12.02 14.58
N LYS A 54 -9.05 -10.89 15.24
CA LYS A 54 -10.13 -10.02 15.73
C LYS A 54 -10.96 -9.46 14.58
N PHE A 55 -10.30 -8.94 13.54
CA PHE A 55 -11.01 -8.34 12.40
C PHE A 55 -11.82 -9.37 11.61
N ILE A 56 -11.29 -10.56 11.35
CA ILE A 56 -12.01 -11.62 10.61
C ILE A 56 -13.24 -12.14 11.40
N LYS A 57 -13.22 -12.05 12.73
CA LYS A 57 -14.36 -12.40 13.60
C LYS A 57 -15.39 -11.27 13.74
N THR A 58 -15.03 -10.05 13.37
CA THR A 58 -15.90 -8.87 13.46
C THR A 58 -16.81 -8.79 12.23
N ASP A 59 -18.07 -8.41 12.46
CA ASP A 59 -19.00 -8.19 11.34
C ASP A 59 -18.50 -7.08 10.41
N LYS A 60 -18.59 -7.31 9.11
CA LYS A 60 -18.09 -6.38 8.07
C LYS A 60 -18.73 -5.00 8.16
N LYS A 61 -20.03 -4.92 8.51
CA LYS A 61 -20.74 -3.64 8.69
C LYS A 61 -20.25 -2.90 9.91
N GLU A 62 -19.88 -3.61 10.97
CA GLU A 62 -19.32 -3.01 12.18
C GLU A 62 -17.97 -2.35 11.88
N ILE A 63 -17.11 -3.00 11.07
CA ILE A 63 -15.84 -2.42 10.60
C ILE A 63 -16.10 -1.17 9.76
N ILE A 64 -17.06 -1.21 8.81
CA ILE A 64 -17.44 -0.04 8.01
C ILE A 64 -17.93 1.11 8.91
N ASN A 65 -18.80 0.82 9.88
CA ASN A 65 -19.32 1.82 10.80
C ASN A 65 -18.21 2.46 11.66
N SER A 66 -17.23 1.65 12.09
CA SER A 66 -16.06 2.14 12.81
C SER A 66 -15.22 3.09 11.95
N LEU A 67 -15.02 2.76 10.66
CA LEU A 67 -14.32 3.64 9.72
C LEU A 67 -15.09 4.95 9.48
N LEU A 68 -16.41 4.88 9.33
CA LEU A 68 -17.25 6.08 9.19
C LEU A 68 -17.18 6.97 10.41
N SER A 69 -17.27 6.38 11.62
CA SER A 69 -17.20 7.09 12.90
C SER A 69 -15.84 7.72 13.15
N SER A 70 -14.75 7.12 12.64
CA SER A 70 -13.38 7.64 12.77
C SER A 70 -13.11 8.84 11.86
N ASN A 71 -14.00 9.15 10.91
CA ASN A 71 -13.80 10.16 9.88
C ASN A 71 -12.50 9.96 9.06
N LEU A 72 -12.03 8.72 8.94
CA LEU A 72 -10.86 8.42 8.11
C LEU A 72 -11.15 8.73 6.65
N THR A 73 -10.29 9.56 6.06
CA THR A 73 -10.39 9.96 4.65
C THR A 73 -9.16 9.54 3.86
N GLY A 74 -9.32 9.42 2.53
CA GLY A 74 -8.21 9.21 1.62
C GLY A 74 -7.19 10.35 1.68
N ARG A 75 -5.93 10.04 1.42
CA ARG A 75 -4.80 10.99 1.46
C ARG A 75 -4.27 11.36 0.08
N GLY A 76 -4.91 10.90 -0.98
CA GLY A 76 -4.55 11.22 -2.36
C GLY A 76 -5.10 12.55 -2.89
N GLY A 77 -5.48 13.50 -2.02
CA GLY A 77 -5.93 14.84 -2.37
C GLY A 77 -7.45 15.05 -2.31
N ALA A 78 -8.26 14.10 -2.76
CA ALA A 78 -9.73 14.24 -2.78
C ALA A 78 -10.40 14.14 -1.40
N GLY A 79 -9.72 13.59 -0.40
CA GLY A 79 -10.24 13.47 0.96
C GLY A 79 -11.52 12.64 1.09
N PHE A 80 -11.77 11.71 0.17
CA PHE A 80 -13.01 10.94 0.17
C PHE A 80 -13.07 10.00 1.41
N PRO A 81 -14.22 9.89 2.10
CA PRO A 81 -14.35 9.05 3.29
C PRO A 81 -14.11 7.58 2.99
N THR A 82 -13.12 6.97 3.66
CA THR A 82 -12.71 5.58 3.41
C THR A 82 -13.83 4.58 3.69
N GLY A 83 -14.59 4.78 4.80
CA GLY A 83 -15.72 3.93 5.14
C GLY A 83 -16.82 3.94 4.07
N MET A 84 -17.09 5.11 3.47
CA MET A 84 -18.05 5.20 2.35
C MET A 84 -17.56 4.46 1.10
N LYS A 85 -16.28 4.59 0.77
CA LYS A 85 -15.69 3.89 -0.38
C LYS A 85 -15.80 2.37 -0.22
N TRP A 86 -15.49 1.85 0.95
CA TRP A 86 -15.60 0.43 1.24
C TRP A 86 -17.07 -0.05 1.26
N ASP A 87 -17.98 0.74 1.82
CA ASP A 87 -19.40 0.42 1.83
C ASP A 87 -19.97 0.33 0.41
N PHE A 88 -19.68 1.29 -0.45
CA PHE A 88 -20.11 1.25 -1.86
C PHE A 88 -19.54 0.03 -2.58
N CYS A 89 -18.24 -0.21 -2.47
CA CYS A 89 -17.61 -1.37 -3.09
C CYS A 89 -18.18 -2.69 -2.56
N SER A 90 -18.46 -2.79 -1.26
CA SER A 90 -19.03 -4.00 -0.66
C SER A 90 -20.41 -4.36 -1.24
N LYS A 91 -21.22 -3.33 -1.54
CA LYS A 91 -22.59 -3.47 -2.09
C LYS A 91 -22.64 -3.67 -3.60
N THR A 92 -21.57 -3.32 -4.31
CA THR A 92 -21.50 -3.52 -5.76
C THR A 92 -21.54 -5.01 -6.08
N LYS A 93 -22.44 -5.39 -6.97
CA LYS A 93 -22.54 -6.76 -7.49
C LYS A 93 -21.53 -6.94 -8.61
N SER A 94 -20.50 -7.71 -8.35
CA SER A 94 -19.47 -8.06 -9.34
C SER A 94 -19.00 -9.48 -9.05
N GLU A 95 -18.65 -10.22 -10.10
CA GLU A 95 -18.05 -11.55 -9.98
C GLU A 95 -16.67 -11.48 -9.31
N LYS A 96 -15.94 -10.39 -9.52
CA LYS A 96 -14.61 -10.18 -8.98
C LYS A 96 -14.44 -8.75 -8.46
N LYS A 97 -13.75 -8.63 -7.34
CA LYS A 97 -13.38 -7.36 -6.74
C LYS A 97 -11.90 -7.36 -6.46
N TYR A 98 -11.28 -6.18 -6.53
CA TYR A 98 -9.85 -6.01 -6.28
C TYR A 98 -9.61 -4.98 -5.19
N VAL A 99 -8.58 -5.19 -4.38
CA VAL A 99 -8.00 -4.16 -3.53
C VAL A 99 -6.76 -3.63 -4.23
N VAL A 100 -6.79 -2.36 -4.62
CA VAL A 100 -5.64 -1.72 -5.24
C VAL A 100 -5.03 -0.71 -4.26
N CYS A 101 -3.77 -0.94 -3.88
CA CYS A 101 -2.97 0.00 -3.12
C CYS A 101 -2.17 0.86 -4.09
N ASN A 102 -2.50 2.14 -4.14
CA ASN A 102 -1.74 3.12 -4.93
C ASN A 102 -0.53 3.57 -4.12
N ALA A 103 0.65 3.10 -4.52
CA ALA A 103 1.94 3.48 -3.99
C ALA A 103 2.83 4.12 -5.08
N ASP A 104 2.19 4.80 -6.04
CA ASP A 104 2.87 5.60 -7.05
C ASP A 104 3.02 7.06 -6.59
N GLU A 105 3.91 7.29 -5.64
CA GLU A 105 4.21 8.59 -5.06
C GLU A 105 5.10 9.41 -6.02
N GLY A 106 4.46 10.04 -7.03
CA GLY A 106 5.15 10.70 -8.14
C GLY A 106 5.60 12.13 -7.88
N ASP A 107 5.10 12.81 -6.83
CA ASP A 107 5.43 14.19 -6.52
C ASP A 107 6.90 14.36 -6.12
N SER A 108 7.57 15.36 -6.70
CA SER A 108 8.95 15.68 -6.35
C SER A 108 9.04 16.11 -4.88
N GLY A 109 9.89 15.41 -4.11
CA GLY A 109 10.07 15.68 -2.67
C GLY A 109 9.02 15.04 -1.76
N ALA A 110 8.00 14.34 -2.29
CA ALA A 110 7.12 13.47 -1.53
C ALA A 110 7.79 12.09 -1.34
N PHE A 111 7.77 11.59 -0.11
CA PHE A 111 8.35 10.29 0.25
C PHE A 111 7.69 9.69 1.51
N SER A 112 6.47 10.10 1.83
CA SER A 112 5.72 9.59 2.97
C SER A 112 5.33 8.13 2.77
N ASP A 113 4.88 7.76 1.56
CA ASP A 113 4.51 6.40 1.22
C ASP A 113 5.73 5.48 1.24
N ARG A 114 6.86 5.98 0.76
CA ARG A 114 8.13 5.27 0.82
C ARG A 114 8.50 4.86 2.25
N TYR A 115 8.37 5.76 3.23
CA TYR A 115 8.63 5.43 4.63
C TYR A 115 7.67 4.37 5.16
N LEU A 116 6.39 4.45 4.83
CA LEU A 116 5.41 3.44 5.24
C LEU A 116 5.75 2.07 4.65
N LEU A 117 6.15 2.03 3.38
CA LEU A 117 6.47 0.78 2.70
C LEU A 117 7.80 0.16 3.19
N GLU A 118 8.79 0.98 3.56
CA GLU A 118 10.10 0.50 4.03
C GLU A 118 10.09 0.17 5.54
N ASP A 119 9.44 1.00 6.37
CA ASP A 119 9.52 0.90 7.82
C ASP A 119 8.27 0.26 8.46
N GLN A 120 7.11 0.31 7.78
CA GLN A 120 5.84 -0.22 8.29
C GLN A 120 5.09 -1.10 7.25
N PRO A 121 5.78 -1.98 6.50
CA PRO A 121 5.16 -2.75 5.43
C PRO A 121 3.99 -3.62 5.93
N LEU A 122 4.10 -4.18 7.14
CA LEU A 122 3.04 -4.99 7.73
C LEU A 122 1.73 -4.20 7.93
N LYS A 123 1.80 -2.91 8.28
CA LYS A 123 0.59 -2.08 8.43
C LYS A 123 -0.11 -1.85 7.10
N VAL A 124 0.65 -1.61 6.04
CA VAL A 124 0.11 -1.45 4.69
C VAL A 124 -0.60 -2.74 4.25
N LEU A 125 0.09 -3.88 4.37
CA LEU A 125 -0.46 -5.19 4.00
C LEU A 125 -1.67 -5.56 4.87
N PHE A 126 -1.66 -5.25 6.16
CA PHE A 126 -2.79 -5.45 7.05
C PHE A 126 -4.03 -4.68 6.57
N GLY A 127 -3.86 -3.41 6.23
CA GLY A 127 -4.94 -2.58 5.69
C GLY A 127 -5.54 -3.16 4.41
N MET A 128 -4.69 -3.69 3.51
CA MET A 128 -5.15 -4.33 2.26
C MET A 128 -5.94 -5.61 2.54
N ILE A 129 -5.46 -6.48 3.46
CA ILE A 129 -6.15 -7.73 3.82
C ILE A 129 -7.50 -7.43 4.48
N VAL A 130 -7.56 -6.50 5.42
CA VAL A 130 -8.82 -6.10 6.08
C VAL A 130 -9.79 -5.48 5.06
N CYS A 131 -9.31 -4.65 4.13
CA CYS A 131 -10.13 -4.14 3.03
C CYS A 131 -10.71 -5.28 2.21
N GLY A 132 -9.88 -6.25 1.79
CA GLY A 132 -10.30 -7.44 1.04
C GLY A 132 -11.40 -8.22 1.76
N TYR A 133 -11.21 -8.46 3.07
CA TYR A 133 -12.22 -9.11 3.89
C TYR A 133 -13.56 -8.36 3.88
N VAL A 134 -13.53 -7.04 4.09
CA VAL A 134 -14.75 -6.22 4.20
C VAL A 134 -15.51 -6.14 2.89
N ILE A 135 -14.83 -5.86 1.77
CA ILE A 135 -15.47 -5.69 0.47
C ILE A 135 -15.79 -7.01 -0.24
N GLY A 136 -15.27 -8.13 0.28
CA GLY A 136 -15.43 -9.44 -0.32
C GLY A 136 -14.53 -9.68 -1.53
N SER A 137 -13.31 -9.17 -1.50
CA SER A 137 -12.26 -9.41 -2.48
C SER A 137 -11.32 -10.52 -2.01
N ASN A 138 -10.82 -11.31 -2.94
CA ASN A 138 -9.78 -12.31 -2.71
C ASN A 138 -8.45 -11.95 -3.38
N GLU A 139 -8.37 -10.81 -4.04
CA GLU A 139 -7.17 -10.35 -4.74
C GLU A 139 -6.83 -8.89 -4.44
N GLY A 140 -5.54 -8.64 -4.23
CA GLY A 140 -4.99 -7.32 -4.08
C GLY A 140 -3.82 -7.06 -5.02
N VAL A 141 -3.69 -5.82 -5.45
CA VAL A 141 -2.55 -5.32 -6.23
C VAL A 141 -1.93 -4.14 -5.50
N LEU A 142 -0.65 -4.24 -5.18
CA LEU A 142 0.13 -3.11 -4.70
C LEU A 142 0.88 -2.54 -5.89
N TYR A 143 0.44 -1.37 -6.38
CA TYR A 143 1.07 -0.67 -7.48
C TYR A 143 2.13 0.28 -6.93
N ILE A 144 3.38 0.03 -7.23
CA ILE A 144 4.52 0.77 -6.69
C ILE A 144 5.44 1.23 -7.82
N ARG A 145 5.96 2.43 -7.70
CA ARG A 145 6.93 2.96 -8.66
C ARG A 145 8.27 2.22 -8.61
N GLY A 146 8.84 1.99 -9.79
CA GLY A 146 10.11 1.26 -9.94
C GLY A 146 11.32 1.92 -9.30
N GLU A 147 11.22 3.24 -8.97
CA GLU A 147 12.27 4.01 -8.31
C GLU A 147 12.42 3.72 -6.81
N TYR A 148 11.52 2.87 -6.25
CA TYR A 148 11.54 2.47 -4.84
C TYR A 148 12.00 1.01 -4.62
N PRO A 149 13.21 0.62 -5.05
CA PRO A 149 13.65 -0.78 -4.99
C PRO A 149 13.67 -1.35 -3.58
N LYS A 150 14.01 -0.54 -2.56
CA LYS A 150 14.01 -0.97 -1.16
C LYS A 150 12.60 -1.24 -0.63
N SER A 151 11.64 -0.41 -1.02
CA SER A 151 10.23 -0.61 -0.67
C SER A 151 9.69 -1.89 -1.32
N ILE A 152 10.05 -2.15 -2.59
CA ILE A 152 9.69 -3.38 -3.31
C ILE A 152 10.27 -4.60 -2.59
N GLU A 153 11.54 -4.56 -2.18
CA GLU A 153 12.19 -5.65 -1.44
C GLU A 153 11.51 -5.90 -0.08
N ALA A 154 11.24 -4.83 0.69
CA ALA A 154 10.60 -4.92 1.99
C ALA A 154 9.20 -5.53 1.91
N ILE A 155 8.37 -5.06 0.97
CA ILE A 155 7.01 -5.56 0.75
C ILE A 155 7.02 -7.02 0.29
N ASN A 156 7.89 -7.38 -0.69
CA ASN A 156 8.02 -8.78 -1.14
C ASN A 156 8.43 -9.71 0.01
N GLY A 157 9.40 -9.30 0.82
CA GLY A 157 9.82 -10.06 2.00
C GLY A 157 8.66 -10.29 2.97
N CYS A 158 7.86 -9.26 3.26
CA CYS A 158 6.69 -9.37 4.13
C CYS A 158 5.59 -10.26 3.52
N ILE A 159 5.28 -10.12 2.23
CA ILE A 159 4.30 -10.97 1.54
C ILE A 159 4.68 -12.44 1.66
N ASN A 160 5.94 -12.80 1.38
CA ASN A 160 6.41 -14.17 1.48
C ASN A 160 6.28 -14.70 2.91
N SER A 161 6.73 -13.93 3.90
CA SER A 161 6.63 -14.32 5.30
C SER A 161 5.18 -14.46 5.79
N LEU A 162 4.26 -13.60 5.33
CA LEU A 162 2.83 -13.72 5.63
C LEU A 162 2.21 -14.97 5.00
N LYS A 163 2.62 -15.33 3.77
CA LYS A 163 2.19 -16.57 3.10
C LYS A 163 2.68 -17.81 3.86
N GLU A 164 3.95 -17.83 4.25
CA GLU A 164 4.53 -18.93 5.05
C GLU A 164 3.84 -19.09 6.41
N ALA A 165 3.40 -17.98 7.02
CA ALA A 165 2.68 -17.98 8.29
C ALA A 165 1.18 -18.29 8.15
N GLY A 166 0.63 -18.48 6.94
CA GLY A 166 -0.79 -18.69 6.70
C GLY A 166 -1.67 -17.46 7.00
N LEU A 167 -1.08 -16.27 6.96
CA LEU A 167 -1.74 -14.99 7.19
C LEU A 167 -2.08 -14.26 5.87
N LEU A 168 -1.66 -14.83 4.74
CA LEU A 168 -1.96 -14.38 3.38
C LEU A 168 -2.08 -15.62 2.48
N GLY A 169 -2.93 -15.57 1.44
CA GLY A 169 -3.18 -16.66 0.51
C GLY A 169 -4.52 -17.35 0.77
N GLU A 170 -4.55 -18.68 0.69
CA GLU A 170 -5.76 -19.47 0.85
C GLU A 170 -6.10 -19.71 2.33
N LYS A 171 -7.40 -19.66 2.66
CA LYS A 171 -7.98 -20.04 3.97
C LYS A 171 -7.21 -19.40 5.15
N ILE A 172 -7.05 -18.10 5.10
CA ILE A 172 -6.33 -17.33 6.12
C ILE A 172 -6.83 -17.69 7.53
N LEU A 173 -5.91 -18.04 8.42
CA LEU A 173 -6.21 -18.48 9.80
C LEU A 173 -7.16 -19.67 9.87
N GLY A 174 -7.23 -20.49 8.82
CA GLY A 174 -8.15 -21.64 8.72
C GLY A 174 -9.61 -21.26 8.51
N THR A 175 -9.91 -20.05 8.13
CA THR A 175 -11.27 -19.57 7.79
C THR A 175 -11.60 -19.80 6.31
N GLU A 176 -12.83 -19.48 5.89
CA GLU A 176 -13.20 -19.47 4.46
C GLU A 176 -12.65 -18.25 3.70
N PHE A 177 -12.03 -17.28 4.38
CA PHE A 177 -11.47 -16.10 3.76
C PHE A 177 -10.11 -16.41 3.14
N SER A 178 -9.98 -16.07 1.87
CA SER A 178 -8.73 -16.15 1.12
C SER A 178 -8.44 -14.78 0.52
N PHE A 179 -7.18 -14.35 0.56
CA PHE A 179 -6.76 -13.10 -0.04
C PHE A 179 -5.29 -13.18 -0.42
N ASP A 180 -4.97 -12.95 -1.68
CA ASP A 180 -3.59 -12.93 -2.17
C ASP A 180 -3.21 -11.55 -2.69
N LEU A 181 -1.91 -11.25 -2.69
CA LEU A 181 -1.35 -9.97 -3.07
C LEU A 181 -0.28 -10.14 -4.14
N ASN A 182 -0.39 -9.32 -5.19
CA ASN A 182 0.60 -9.18 -6.24
C ASN A 182 1.17 -7.75 -6.24
N ILE A 183 2.45 -7.62 -6.56
CA ILE A 183 3.09 -6.33 -6.77
C ILE A 183 3.11 -6.03 -8.26
N CYS A 184 2.59 -4.85 -8.63
CA CYS A 184 2.72 -4.28 -9.96
C CYS A 184 3.73 -3.13 -9.91
N ILE A 185 4.79 -3.20 -10.70
CA ILE A 185 5.85 -2.18 -10.71
C ILE A 185 5.57 -1.19 -11.84
N GLY A 186 5.31 0.06 -11.46
CA GLY A 186 5.11 1.17 -12.38
C GLY A 186 6.39 1.56 -13.11
N GLN A 187 6.24 2.09 -14.31
CA GLN A 187 7.36 2.46 -15.20
C GLN A 187 7.75 3.95 -15.09
N GLY A 188 7.39 4.63 -13.98
CA GLY A 188 7.83 5.99 -13.68
C GLY A 188 7.00 7.11 -14.35
N ALA A 189 5.81 6.81 -14.86
CA ALA A 189 4.91 7.84 -15.37
C ALA A 189 4.12 8.48 -14.23
N TYR A 190 4.28 9.79 -14.01
CA TYR A 190 3.59 10.56 -12.97
C TYR A 190 2.07 10.37 -12.98
N ILE A 191 1.48 10.27 -14.18
CA ILE A 191 0.04 10.12 -14.35
C ILE A 191 -0.51 8.83 -13.71
N CYS A 192 0.34 7.81 -13.50
CA CYS A 192 -0.05 6.56 -12.86
C CYS A 192 -0.42 6.72 -11.36
N GLY A 193 -0.17 7.89 -10.75
CA GLY A 193 -0.71 8.25 -9.44
C GLY A 193 -2.21 8.52 -9.45
N GLU A 194 -2.80 8.83 -10.61
CA GLU A 194 -4.25 8.97 -10.79
C GLU A 194 -4.90 7.58 -10.92
N GLU A 195 -6.03 7.34 -10.23
CA GLU A 195 -6.59 6.00 -10.06
C GLU A 195 -7.02 5.31 -11.36
N THR A 196 -7.52 6.04 -12.37
CA THR A 196 -7.94 5.45 -13.65
C THR A 196 -6.75 5.13 -14.55
N ALA A 197 -5.75 6.01 -14.59
CA ALA A 197 -4.50 5.79 -15.29
C ALA A 197 -3.69 4.64 -14.67
N LEU A 198 -3.72 4.50 -13.34
CA LEU A 198 -3.12 3.37 -12.62
C LEU A 198 -3.79 2.05 -13.02
N ILE A 199 -5.12 2.00 -13.06
CA ILE A 199 -5.88 0.83 -13.49
C ILE A 199 -5.52 0.45 -14.92
N ALA A 200 -5.53 1.42 -15.85
CA ALA A 200 -5.11 1.19 -17.24
C ALA A 200 -3.69 0.60 -17.33
N SER A 201 -2.77 1.10 -16.49
CA SER A 201 -1.39 0.58 -16.42
C SER A 201 -1.33 -0.86 -15.90
N ILE A 202 -2.11 -1.21 -14.87
CA ILE A 202 -2.18 -2.60 -14.37
C ILE A 202 -2.70 -3.55 -15.47
N GLU A 203 -3.68 -3.11 -16.25
CA GLU A 203 -4.25 -3.85 -17.37
C GLU A 203 -3.33 -3.94 -18.60
N GLY A 204 -2.13 -3.36 -18.54
CA GLY A 204 -1.18 -3.34 -19.64
C GLY A 204 -1.55 -2.37 -20.76
N ARG A 205 -2.51 -1.48 -20.53
CA ARG A 205 -2.87 -0.39 -21.44
C ARG A 205 -1.98 0.82 -21.20
N ARG A 206 -1.98 1.77 -22.12
CA ARG A 206 -1.36 3.07 -21.89
C ARG A 206 -2.04 3.77 -20.74
N ALA A 207 -1.25 4.30 -19.80
CA ALA A 207 -1.75 5.03 -18.67
C ALA A 207 -2.32 6.39 -19.10
N GLU A 208 -3.63 6.43 -19.27
CA GLU A 208 -4.39 7.62 -19.61
C GLU A 208 -5.55 7.76 -18.62
N VAL A 209 -5.94 9.00 -18.33
CA VAL A 209 -7.05 9.29 -17.43
C VAL A 209 -8.37 9.03 -18.13
N ASP A 210 -9.22 8.22 -17.55
CA ASP A 210 -10.56 7.94 -18.03
C ASP A 210 -11.59 8.92 -17.44
N VAL A 211 -12.64 9.20 -18.21
CA VAL A 211 -13.75 10.06 -17.79
C VAL A 211 -14.62 9.32 -16.77
N ARG A 212 -14.99 10.00 -15.70
CA ARG A 212 -15.93 9.49 -14.69
C ARG A 212 -17.30 10.20 -14.76
N PRO A 213 -18.45 9.53 -14.51
CA PRO A 213 -18.63 8.11 -14.24
C PRO A 213 -18.39 7.21 -15.47
N PRO A 214 -18.17 5.86 -15.31
CA PRO A 214 -18.26 5.13 -14.06
C PRO A 214 -17.08 5.38 -13.10
N PHE A 215 -17.34 5.17 -11.79
CA PHE A 215 -16.27 5.29 -10.78
C PHE A 215 -15.61 3.91 -10.54
N PRO A 216 -14.31 3.87 -10.21
CA PRO A 216 -13.59 2.61 -9.98
C PRO A 216 -14.15 1.71 -8.87
N VAL A 217 -14.99 2.25 -7.98
CA VAL A 217 -15.70 1.46 -6.96
C VAL A 217 -16.90 0.68 -7.52
N THR A 218 -17.35 0.98 -8.72
CA THR A 218 -18.45 0.32 -9.44
C THR A 218 -17.97 -0.43 -10.67
N GLU A 219 -17.07 0.15 -11.42
CA GLU A 219 -16.42 -0.42 -12.60
C GLU A 219 -14.94 -0.02 -12.56
N GLY A 220 -14.07 -0.97 -12.19
CA GLY A 220 -12.65 -0.72 -11.98
C GLY A 220 -11.77 -1.64 -12.82
N LEU A 221 -10.90 -2.41 -12.15
CA LEU A 221 -9.92 -3.26 -12.75
C LEU A 221 -10.58 -4.49 -13.42
N TYR A 222 -10.36 -4.65 -14.76
CA TYR A 222 -10.90 -5.67 -15.68
C TYR A 222 -12.42 -5.72 -15.83
#